data_3a50460f4680d5f723f91db65e1088c1
#
_entry.id   3a50460f4680d5f723f91db65e1088c1
#
_cell.length_a   1.000
_cell.length_b   1.000
_cell.length_c   1.000
_cell.angle_alpha   90.00
_cell.angle_beta   90.00
_cell.angle_gamma   90.00
#
_symmetry.space_group_name_H-M   'P 1'
#
loop_
_entity.id
_entity.type
_entity.pdbx_description
1 polymer ?
#
loop_
_entity_poly.entity_id
_entity_poly.type
_entity_poly.pdbx_seq_one_letter_code
_entity_poly.pdbx_strand_id
1 'polypeptide(L)'
;MDSIKDGKSRIKDYGISNDMAWEVGLACGGELKVLIQPLNLEDEIVYSIVDSIKKRKTVKLKIDCSNGDRIIDNTISNQISHFDKLNNEFIHIIDPKPRLFIVGAVHIAQALVSLANVADYEIILIDPRDHFATKDRFPNCKIINEWPDEALSKFHLDSSSHLVTLTHDPKIDDLALIFCMKKNFGYIGSLGSKKTHNKRCERLLEKGFGEIELSKIHAPIGLDIKAKTPAEIATSILAEIINYRRNNNEK
;
A
#
# COMPACT_ATOMS: atom_id res chain seq x y z
N MET A 1 -21.72 -24.03 -1.96
CA MET A 1 -22.66 -24.20 -3.09
C MET A 1 -24.10 -23.84 -2.71
N ASP A 2 -24.53 -24.06 -1.46
CA ASP A 2 -25.93 -23.82 -1.07
C ASP A 2 -26.34 -22.34 -1.17
N SER A 3 -25.47 -21.41 -0.74
CA SER A 3 -25.76 -19.96 -0.82
C SER A 3 -25.93 -19.45 -2.26
N ILE A 4 -25.30 -20.09 -3.25
CA ILE A 4 -25.50 -19.76 -4.67
C ILE A 4 -26.86 -20.29 -5.16
N LYS A 5 -27.28 -21.48 -4.68
CA LYS A 5 -28.52 -22.13 -5.13
C LYS A 5 -29.78 -21.45 -4.63
N ASP A 6 -29.77 -20.97 -3.38
CA ASP A 6 -30.96 -20.42 -2.73
C ASP A 6 -30.89 -18.91 -2.46
N GLY A 7 -29.78 -18.27 -2.85
CA GLY A 7 -29.60 -16.83 -2.72
C GLY A 7 -29.43 -16.33 -1.27
N LYS A 8 -29.21 -17.23 -0.29
CA LYS A 8 -29.14 -16.83 1.13
C LYS A 8 -27.74 -16.69 1.65
N SER A 9 -27.51 -15.63 2.41
CA SER A 9 -26.29 -15.45 3.21
C SER A 9 -26.24 -16.45 4.37
N ARG A 10 -25.04 -16.89 4.74
CA ARG A 10 -24.81 -17.84 5.83
C ARG A 10 -23.56 -17.48 6.61
N ILE A 11 -23.65 -17.59 7.93
CA ILE A 11 -22.46 -17.59 8.78
C ILE A 11 -22.11 -19.04 9.09
N LYS A 12 -20.83 -19.38 8.93
CA LYS A 12 -20.28 -20.65 9.39
C LYS A 12 -19.21 -20.41 10.44
N ASP A 13 -19.35 -21.09 11.55
CA ASP A 13 -18.35 -21.11 12.61
C ASP A 13 -17.43 -22.32 12.36
N TYR A 14 -16.13 -22.05 12.34
CA TYR A 14 -15.09 -23.06 12.29
C TYR A 14 -14.27 -22.93 13.57
N GLY A 15 -14.34 -23.95 14.41
CA GLY A 15 -13.54 -24.10 15.61
C GLY A 15 -12.70 -25.35 15.50
N ILE A 16 -11.40 -25.24 15.74
CA ILE A 16 -10.50 -26.36 15.82
C ILE A 16 -9.82 -26.29 17.19
N SER A 17 -10.00 -27.31 18.03
CA SER A 17 -9.23 -27.44 19.27
C SER A 17 -7.75 -27.64 18.95
N ASN A 18 -6.87 -27.36 19.90
CA ASN A 18 -5.43 -27.57 19.69
C ASN A 18 -5.10 -29.01 19.30
N ASP A 19 -5.79 -30.00 19.88
CA ASP A 19 -5.58 -31.42 19.58
C ASP A 19 -5.98 -31.76 18.13
N MET A 20 -7.13 -31.25 17.67
CA MET A 20 -7.58 -31.43 16.28
C MET A 20 -6.74 -30.65 15.28
N ALA A 21 -6.19 -29.49 15.67
CA ALA A 21 -5.29 -28.70 14.84
C ALA A 21 -4.01 -29.48 14.51
N TRP A 22 -3.47 -30.19 15.49
CA TRP A 22 -2.29 -31.03 15.30
C TRP A 22 -2.54 -32.19 14.33
N GLU A 23 -3.71 -32.83 14.38
CA GLU A 23 -4.07 -33.90 13.44
C GLU A 23 -4.12 -33.45 11.97
N VAL A 24 -4.46 -32.17 11.72
CA VAL A 24 -4.52 -31.60 10.37
C VAL A 24 -3.31 -30.74 10.02
N GLY A 25 -2.25 -30.80 10.84
CA GLY A 25 -0.98 -30.10 10.58
C GLY A 25 -1.00 -28.59 10.83
N LEU A 26 -1.91 -28.09 11.64
CA LEU A 26 -1.95 -26.71 12.09
C LEU A 26 -1.17 -26.54 13.40
N ALA A 27 -0.46 -25.43 13.54
CA ALA A 27 0.37 -25.17 14.71
C ALA A 27 -0.42 -24.82 15.98
N CYS A 28 -1.66 -24.35 15.86
CA CYS A 28 -2.55 -23.99 16.96
C CYS A 28 -4.01 -24.11 16.56
N GLY A 29 -4.88 -24.31 17.53
CA GLY A 29 -6.33 -24.21 17.38
C GLY A 29 -6.77 -22.75 17.26
N GLY A 30 -7.99 -22.54 16.83
CA GLY A 30 -8.57 -21.20 16.72
C GLY A 30 -10.06 -21.26 16.33
N GLU A 31 -10.73 -20.14 16.51
CA GLU A 31 -12.10 -19.93 16.06
C GLU A 31 -12.12 -18.95 14.90
N LEU A 32 -12.82 -19.31 13.83
CA LEU A 32 -13.02 -18.49 12.65
C LEU A 32 -14.51 -18.46 12.30
N LYS A 33 -15.07 -17.24 12.19
CA LYS A 33 -16.42 -17.04 11.64
C LYS A 33 -16.29 -16.58 10.19
N VAL A 34 -16.96 -17.27 9.29
CA VAL A 34 -16.97 -16.97 7.87
C VAL A 34 -18.38 -16.61 7.41
N LEU A 35 -18.55 -15.37 6.93
CA LEU A 35 -19.77 -14.96 6.25
C LEU A 35 -19.67 -15.35 4.77
N ILE A 36 -20.61 -16.17 4.31
CA ILE A 36 -20.73 -16.61 2.93
C ILE A 36 -21.94 -15.92 2.33
N GLN A 37 -21.72 -15.14 1.27
CA GLN A 37 -22.80 -14.44 0.57
C GLN A 37 -22.82 -14.81 -0.91
N PRO A 38 -24.03 -14.94 -1.51
CA PRO A 38 -24.13 -15.02 -2.95
C PRO A 38 -23.75 -13.67 -3.56
N LEU A 39 -22.96 -13.71 -4.62
CA LEU A 39 -22.59 -12.53 -5.39
C LEU A 39 -23.28 -12.59 -6.76
N ASN A 40 -24.08 -11.58 -7.06
CA ASN A 40 -24.61 -11.37 -8.39
C ASN A 40 -23.74 -10.34 -9.12
N LEU A 41 -23.34 -10.67 -10.35
CA LEU A 41 -22.55 -9.74 -11.17
C LEU A 41 -23.34 -8.49 -11.59
N GLU A 42 -24.67 -8.54 -11.53
CA GLU A 42 -25.54 -7.38 -11.80
C GLU A 42 -25.84 -6.52 -10.56
N ASP A 43 -25.23 -6.84 -9.43
CA ASP A 43 -25.42 -6.12 -8.17
C ASP A 43 -24.80 -4.73 -8.23
N GLU A 44 -25.62 -3.69 -8.10
CA GLU A 44 -25.20 -2.28 -8.12
C GLU A 44 -24.12 -1.96 -7.07
N ILE A 45 -24.17 -2.64 -5.91
CA ILE A 45 -23.15 -2.47 -4.84
C ILE A 45 -21.80 -2.97 -5.32
N VAL A 46 -21.76 -4.10 -6.04
CA VAL A 46 -20.51 -4.64 -6.61
C VAL A 46 -19.93 -3.67 -7.64
N TYR A 47 -20.75 -3.15 -8.53
CA TYR A 47 -20.32 -2.14 -9.49
C TYR A 47 -19.78 -0.89 -8.80
N SER A 48 -20.48 -0.41 -7.77
CA SER A 48 -20.07 0.77 -7.00
C SER A 48 -18.73 0.55 -6.27
N ILE A 49 -18.49 -0.64 -5.72
CA ILE A 49 -17.23 -1.02 -5.10
C ILE A 49 -16.11 -1.02 -6.15
N VAL A 50 -16.33 -1.71 -7.27
CA VAL A 50 -15.32 -1.82 -8.35
C VAL A 50 -14.98 -0.45 -8.94
N ASP A 51 -15.99 0.40 -9.17
CA ASP A 51 -15.79 1.77 -9.66
C ASP A 51 -14.98 2.61 -8.65
N SER A 52 -15.33 2.51 -7.35
CA SER A 52 -14.60 3.22 -6.29
C SER A 52 -13.14 2.79 -6.21
N ILE A 53 -12.87 1.48 -6.25
CA ILE A 53 -11.49 0.96 -6.24
C ILE A 53 -10.71 1.41 -7.49
N LYS A 54 -11.33 1.40 -8.68
CA LYS A 54 -10.71 1.95 -9.90
C LYS A 54 -10.37 3.44 -9.77
N LYS A 55 -11.21 4.20 -9.08
CA LYS A 55 -10.99 5.63 -8.74
C LYS A 55 -10.09 5.83 -7.51
N ARG A 56 -9.53 4.75 -6.98
CA ARG A 56 -8.65 4.73 -5.81
C ARG A 56 -9.31 5.34 -4.56
N LYS A 57 -10.57 5.03 -4.34
CA LYS A 57 -11.33 5.42 -3.15
C LYS A 57 -11.56 4.21 -2.26
N THR A 58 -11.30 4.37 -0.97
CA THR A 58 -11.68 3.40 0.05
C THR A 58 -13.20 3.27 0.10
N VAL A 59 -13.68 2.04 0.23
CA VAL A 59 -15.10 1.73 0.41
C VAL A 59 -15.30 1.13 1.79
N LYS A 60 -16.25 1.67 2.55
CA LYS A 60 -16.75 1.09 3.78
C LYS A 60 -18.05 0.37 3.48
N LEU A 61 -18.01 -0.95 3.50
CA LEU A 61 -19.16 -1.81 3.28
C LEU A 61 -19.66 -2.33 4.63
N LYS A 62 -20.89 -2.01 4.98
CA LYS A 62 -21.61 -2.60 6.11
C LYS A 62 -22.43 -3.79 5.64
N ILE A 63 -22.34 -4.90 6.34
CA ILE A 63 -23.04 -6.13 6.02
C ILE A 63 -23.79 -6.57 7.27
N ASP A 64 -25.12 -6.56 7.21
CA ASP A 64 -25.96 -7.16 8.26
C ASP A 64 -25.81 -8.68 8.21
N CYS A 65 -25.27 -9.25 9.27
CA CYS A 65 -25.02 -10.69 9.35
C CYS A 65 -26.29 -11.53 9.60
N SER A 66 -27.43 -10.88 9.90
CA SER A 66 -28.69 -11.59 10.14
C SER A 66 -29.36 -11.95 8.82
N ASN A 67 -29.42 -11.04 7.85
CA ASN A 67 -30.13 -11.17 6.59
C ASN A 67 -29.18 -11.11 5.36
N GLY A 68 -27.96 -10.60 5.52
CA GLY A 68 -26.98 -10.45 4.46
C GLY A 68 -27.11 -9.16 3.66
N ASP A 69 -27.93 -8.21 4.13
CA ASP A 69 -28.06 -6.91 3.47
C ASP A 69 -26.74 -6.13 3.51
N ARG A 70 -26.46 -5.42 2.44
CA ARG A 70 -25.22 -4.67 2.23
C ARG A 70 -25.50 -3.21 1.96
N ILE A 71 -24.74 -2.33 2.59
CA ILE A 71 -24.85 -0.89 2.40
C ILE A 71 -23.44 -0.30 2.30
N ILE A 72 -23.19 0.53 1.29
CA ILE A 72 -21.99 1.35 1.22
C ILE A 72 -22.19 2.56 2.14
N ASP A 73 -21.35 2.65 3.17
CA ASP A 73 -21.34 3.77 4.10
C ASP A 73 -20.28 4.79 3.62
N ASN A 74 -20.78 5.94 3.21
CA ASN A 74 -19.90 7.03 2.70
C ASN A 74 -19.27 7.85 3.84
N THR A 75 -19.47 7.49 5.11
CA THR A 75 -18.79 8.16 6.22
C THR A 75 -17.34 7.72 6.23
N ILE A 76 -16.44 8.68 5.97
CA ILE A 76 -15.00 8.44 6.01
C ILE A 76 -14.60 8.25 7.48
N SER A 77 -14.11 7.06 7.81
CA SER A 77 -13.44 6.80 9.09
C SER A 77 -12.19 5.97 8.82
N ASN A 78 -11.11 6.29 9.49
CA ASN A 78 -9.86 5.51 9.47
C ASN A 78 -10.05 4.20 10.26
N GLN A 79 -11.04 3.40 9.87
CA GLN A 79 -11.36 2.15 10.54
C GLN A 79 -10.73 0.97 9.81
N ILE A 80 -10.41 -0.05 10.57
CA ILE A 80 -10.06 -1.38 10.05
C ILE A 80 -11.34 -2.23 9.95
N SER A 81 -11.30 -3.23 9.09
CA SER A 81 -12.40 -4.20 9.01
C SER A 81 -12.59 -4.90 10.37
N HIS A 82 -13.82 -4.95 10.86
CA HIS A 82 -14.17 -5.57 12.15
C HIS A 82 -15.61 -6.06 12.18
N PHE A 83 -15.90 -6.91 13.15
CA PHE A 83 -17.25 -7.34 13.45
C PHE A 83 -17.83 -6.53 14.60
N ASP A 84 -18.88 -5.77 14.33
CA ASP A 84 -19.66 -5.06 15.35
C ASP A 84 -20.66 -6.04 16.01
N LYS A 85 -20.33 -6.49 17.21
CA LYS A 85 -21.15 -7.44 17.96
C LYS A 85 -22.48 -6.86 18.40
N LEU A 86 -22.56 -5.54 18.63
CA LEU A 86 -23.78 -4.89 19.13
C LEU A 86 -24.85 -4.85 18.04
N ASN A 87 -24.47 -4.52 16.84
CA ASN A 87 -25.37 -4.39 15.70
C ASN A 87 -25.44 -5.68 14.85
N ASN A 88 -24.63 -6.70 15.16
CA ASN A 88 -24.47 -7.90 14.35
C ASN A 88 -24.09 -7.59 12.90
N GLU A 89 -23.21 -6.59 12.72
CA GLU A 89 -22.74 -6.13 11.41
C GLU A 89 -21.27 -6.46 11.18
N PHE A 90 -20.92 -6.85 9.97
CA PHE A 90 -19.54 -6.89 9.55
C PHE A 90 -19.19 -5.60 8.79
N ILE A 91 -18.27 -4.82 9.33
CA ILE A 91 -17.74 -3.61 8.71
C ILE A 91 -16.52 -4.02 7.90
N HIS A 92 -16.63 -3.96 6.58
CA HIS A 92 -15.54 -4.31 5.67
C HIS A 92 -14.96 -3.05 5.02
N ILE A 93 -13.73 -2.75 5.34
CA ILE A 93 -12.98 -1.67 4.71
C ILE A 93 -12.23 -2.25 3.51
N ILE A 94 -12.55 -1.76 2.34
CA ILE A 94 -11.96 -2.20 1.07
C ILE A 94 -11.12 -1.04 0.54
N ASP A 95 -9.81 -1.13 0.73
CA ASP A 95 -8.86 -0.13 0.27
C ASP A 95 -8.36 -0.44 -1.14
N PRO A 96 -8.03 0.59 -1.93
CA PRO A 96 -7.29 0.39 -3.17
C PRO A 96 -5.91 -0.22 -2.86
N LYS A 97 -5.41 -1.05 -3.78
CA LYS A 97 -4.08 -1.65 -3.66
C LYS A 97 -3.02 -0.57 -3.42
N PRO A 98 -2.18 -0.70 -2.38
CA PRO A 98 -1.15 0.30 -2.10
C PRO A 98 -0.18 0.38 -3.28
N ARG A 99 0.22 1.61 -3.65
CA ARG A 99 1.10 1.87 -4.76
C ARG A 99 2.46 2.32 -4.28
N LEU A 100 3.52 1.76 -4.85
CA LEU A 100 4.90 2.13 -4.58
C LEU A 100 5.57 2.67 -5.84
N PHE A 101 5.87 3.97 -5.85
CA PHE A 101 6.70 4.62 -6.85
C PHE A 101 8.16 4.52 -6.41
N ILE A 102 8.98 3.89 -7.24
CA ILE A 102 10.42 3.75 -7.02
C ILE A 102 11.13 4.59 -8.06
N VAL A 103 11.80 5.65 -7.63
CA VAL A 103 12.61 6.51 -8.50
C VAL A 103 14.08 6.08 -8.41
N GLY A 104 14.58 5.54 -9.52
CA GLY A 104 15.92 5.02 -9.65
C GLY A 104 16.02 3.50 -9.77
N ALA A 105 16.43 3.05 -10.96
CA ALA A 105 16.58 1.63 -11.32
C ALA A 105 17.94 1.07 -10.87
N VAL A 106 18.29 1.26 -9.60
CA VAL A 106 19.57 0.82 -8.98
C VAL A 106 19.43 -0.60 -8.39
N HIS A 107 20.53 -1.17 -7.86
CA HIS A 107 20.51 -2.53 -7.29
C HIS A 107 19.54 -2.69 -6.13
N ILE A 108 19.41 -1.70 -5.25
CA ILE A 108 18.45 -1.72 -4.15
C ILE A 108 17.01 -1.82 -4.70
N ALA A 109 16.71 -1.14 -5.81
CA ALA A 109 15.40 -1.17 -6.43
C ALA A 109 15.01 -2.59 -6.90
N GLN A 110 15.96 -3.42 -7.38
CA GLN A 110 15.68 -4.80 -7.80
C GLN A 110 15.17 -5.66 -6.63
N ALA A 111 15.84 -5.56 -5.49
CA ALA A 111 15.41 -6.24 -4.27
C ALA A 111 14.07 -5.68 -3.74
N LEU A 112 13.92 -4.35 -3.75
CA LEU A 112 12.70 -3.70 -3.27
C LEU A 112 11.48 -4.05 -4.13
N VAL A 113 11.61 -4.11 -5.45
CA VAL A 113 10.54 -4.56 -6.36
C VAL A 113 10.11 -5.99 -6.03
N SER A 114 11.07 -6.90 -5.81
CA SER A 114 10.76 -8.29 -5.47
C SER A 114 10.02 -8.42 -4.15
N LEU A 115 10.49 -7.75 -3.10
CA LEU A 115 9.86 -7.74 -1.78
C LEU A 115 8.47 -7.07 -1.78
N ALA A 116 8.34 -5.94 -2.46
CA ALA A 116 7.09 -5.20 -2.54
C ALA A 116 6.02 -5.95 -3.35
N ASN A 117 6.40 -6.77 -4.36
CA ASN A 117 5.48 -7.67 -5.04
C ASN A 117 4.91 -8.73 -4.09
N VAL A 118 5.76 -9.35 -3.24
CA VAL A 118 5.30 -10.31 -2.22
C VAL A 118 4.39 -9.64 -1.19
N ALA A 119 4.62 -8.37 -0.88
CA ALA A 119 3.79 -7.57 0.03
C ALA A 119 2.56 -6.93 -0.66
N ASP A 120 2.24 -7.36 -1.87
CA ASP A 120 1.08 -6.97 -2.67
C ASP A 120 0.96 -5.47 -2.99
N TYR A 121 2.08 -4.80 -3.30
CA TYR A 121 2.08 -3.44 -3.83
C TYR A 121 1.92 -3.41 -5.36
N GLU A 122 1.20 -2.39 -5.88
CA GLU A 122 1.30 -1.98 -7.28
C GLU A 122 2.59 -1.17 -7.44
N ILE A 123 3.55 -1.67 -8.24
CA ILE A 123 4.89 -1.09 -8.32
C ILE A 123 5.07 -0.35 -9.64
N ILE A 124 5.51 0.91 -9.54
CA ILE A 124 5.90 1.75 -10.66
C ILE A 124 7.35 2.17 -10.47
N LEU A 125 8.22 1.68 -11.35
CA LEU A 125 9.62 2.06 -11.42
C LEU A 125 9.80 3.20 -12.41
N ILE A 126 10.43 4.29 -11.98
CA ILE A 126 10.66 5.49 -12.77
C ILE A 126 12.17 5.74 -12.81
N ASP A 127 12.73 5.80 -14.01
CA ASP A 127 14.12 6.22 -14.22
C ASP A 127 14.26 6.76 -15.65
N PRO A 128 14.68 8.02 -15.84
CA PRO A 128 14.85 8.59 -17.18
C PRO A 128 15.98 7.93 -17.98
N ARG A 129 16.82 7.14 -17.34
CA ARG A 129 17.93 6.43 -17.96
C ARG A 129 17.47 5.04 -18.40
N ASP A 130 17.06 4.91 -19.65
CA ASP A 130 16.43 3.70 -20.24
C ASP A 130 17.27 2.42 -20.08
N HIS A 131 18.61 2.53 -20.17
CA HIS A 131 19.53 1.39 -20.00
C HIS A 131 19.59 0.83 -18.57
N PHE A 132 19.13 1.57 -17.56
CA PHE A 132 19.01 1.07 -16.19
C PHE A 132 17.65 0.41 -15.93
N ALA A 133 16.58 0.99 -16.44
CA ALA A 133 15.20 0.55 -16.19
C ALA A 133 14.69 -0.33 -17.35
N THR A 134 15.14 -1.58 -17.39
CA THR A 134 14.80 -2.56 -18.43
C THR A 134 13.91 -3.68 -17.88
N LYS A 135 13.12 -4.30 -18.76
CA LYS A 135 12.26 -5.45 -18.40
C LYS A 135 13.06 -6.66 -17.91
N ASP A 136 14.25 -6.87 -18.42
CA ASP A 136 15.12 -7.98 -17.97
C ASP A 136 15.56 -7.79 -16.51
N ARG A 137 15.82 -6.55 -16.09
CA ARG A 137 16.19 -6.24 -14.71
C ARG A 137 14.99 -6.13 -13.78
N PHE A 138 13.83 -5.75 -14.30
CA PHE A 138 12.61 -5.47 -13.53
C PHE A 138 11.37 -6.10 -14.19
N PRO A 139 11.25 -7.44 -14.23
CA PRO A 139 10.20 -8.12 -14.98
C PRO A 139 8.79 -7.89 -14.40
N ASN A 140 8.69 -7.68 -13.07
CA ASN A 140 7.44 -7.72 -12.32
C ASN A 140 6.94 -6.33 -11.86
N CYS A 141 7.25 -5.27 -12.62
CA CYS A 141 6.72 -3.94 -12.34
C CYS A 141 6.43 -3.15 -13.62
N LYS A 142 5.65 -2.08 -13.48
CA LYS A 142 5.48 -1.09 -14.55
C LYS A 142 6.74 -0.20 -14.58
N ILE A 143 7.38 -0.10 -15.74
CA ILE A 143 8.56 0.75 -15.95
C ILE A 143 8.14 1.99 -16.74
N ILE A 144 8.64 3.15 -16.34
CA ILE A 144 8.46 4.44 -17.03
C ILE A 144 9.82 5.10 -17.17
N ASN A 145 10.30 5.23 -18.41
CA ASN A 145 11.57 5.85 -18.75
C ASN A 145 11.39 7.34 -19.06
N GLU A 146 10.94 8.08 -18.04
CA GLU A 146 10.68 9.52 -18.13
C GLU A 146 11.19 10.21 -16.88
N TRP A 147 11.26 11.54 -16.92
CA TRP A 147 11.57 12.32 -15.73
C TRP A 147 10.49 12.14 -14.66
N PRO A 148 10.88 12.11 -13.37
CA PRO A 148 9.94 11.73 -12.30
C PRO A 148 8.70 12.60 -12.18
N ASP A 149 8.79 13.91 -12.38
CA ASP A 149 7.67 14.83 -12.34
C ASP A 149 6.69 14.61 -13.50
N GLU A 150 7.19 14.35 -14.71
CA GLU A 150 6.37 13.98 -15.87
C GLU A 150 5.69 12.63 -15.66
N ALA A 151 6.44 11.61 -15.22
CA ALA A 151 5.94 10.28 -14.97
C ALA A 151 4.83 10.28 -13.89
N LEU A 152 5.09 10.93 -12.75
CA LEU A 152 4.17 11.00 -11.61
C LEU A 152 2.91 11.80 -11.93
N SER A 153 2.98 12.80 -12.82
CA SER A 153 1.83 13.60 -13.23
C SER A 153 0.71 12.81 -13.91
N LYS A 154 1.04 11.62 -14.46
CA LYS A 154 0.11 10.73 -15.16
C LYS A 154 -0.76 9.88 -14.23
N PHE A 155 -0.53 9.96 -12.91
CA PHE A 155 -1.22 9.14 -11.93
C PHE A 155 -2.13 9.98 -11.03
N HIS A 156 -3.26 9.38 -10.67
CA HIS A 156 -4.00 9.85 -9.51
C HIS A 156 -3.25 9.41 -8.25
N LEU A 157 -2.84 10.37 -7.43
CA LEU A 157 -2.04 10.17 -6.22
C LEU A 157 -2.92 10.37 -4.99
N ASP A 158 -2.74 9.51 -4.00
CA ASP A 158 -3.55 9.45 -2.79
C ASP A 158 -2.72 9.03 -1.57
N SER A 159 -3.36 8.92 -0.40
CA SER A 159 -2.73 8.47 0.84
C SER A 159 -2.20 7.02 0.80
N SER A 160 -2.65 6.22 -0.18
CA SER A 160 -2.12 4.86 -0.43
C SER A 160 -1.00 4.84 -1.46
N SER A 161 -0.53 6.02 -1.91
CA SER A 161 0.61 6.19 -2.81
C SER A 161 1.86 6.49 -1.98
N HIS A 162 2.93 5.73 -2.21
CA HIS A 162 4.20 5.81 -1.48
C HIS A 162 5.32 6.07 -2.47
N LEU A 163 6.27 6.95 -2.13
CA LEU A 163 7.42 7.29 -2.93
C LEU A 163 8.71 6.89 -2.25
N VAL A 164 9.63 6.31 -3.00
CA VAL A 164 11.04 6.18 -2.60
C VAL A 164 11.97 6.69 -3.69
N THR A 165 12.98 7.48 -3.34
CA THR A 165 14.03 7.93 -4.25
C THR A 165 15.35 7.28 -3.89
N LEU A 166 16.02 6.67 -4.88
CA LEU A 166 17.16 5.77 -4.69
C LEU A 166 18.40 6.14 -5.53
N THR A 167 18.34 7.18 -6.38
CA THR A 167 19.42 7.45 -7.36
C THR A 167 20.65 8.11 -6.75
N HIS A 168 20.51 8.85 -5.68
CA HIS A 168 21.49 9.81 -5.14
C HIS A 168 21.79 10.98 -6.08
N ASP A 169 21.14 11.08 -7.25
CA ASP A 169 21.29 12.20 -8.16
C ASP A 169 20.22 13.27 -7.86
N PRO A 170 20.61 14.47 -7.39
CA PRO A 170 19.65 15.54 -7.12
C PRO A 170 18.78 15.92 -8.32
N LYS A 171 19.27 15.77 -9.55
CA LYS A 171 18.51 16.08 -10.75
C LYS A 171 17.31 15.18 -10.94
N ILE A 172 17.37 13.95 -10.42
CA ILE A 172 16.29 12.97 -10.51
C ILE A 172 15.50 12.96 -9.19
N ASP A 173 16.19 12.78 -8.06
CA ASP A 173 15.54 12.62 -6.75
C ASP A 173 14.78 13.88 -6.33
N ASP A 174 15.35 15.08 -6.50
CA ASP A 174 14.73 16.32 -6.07
C ASP A 174 13.47 16.65 -6.88
N LEU A 175 13.40 16.30 -8.19
CA LEU A 175 12.20 16.48 -9.01
C LEU A 175 11.02 15.64 -8.47
N ALA A 176 11.28 14.38 -8.13
CA ALA A 176 10.27 13.51 -7.53
C ALA A 176 9.78 14.05 -6.20
N LEU A 177 10.69 14.46 -5.32
CA LEU A 177 10.35 15.00 -3.99
C LEU A 177 9.54 16.29 -4.09
N ILE A 178 9.97 17.25 -4.94
CA ILE A 178 9.28 18.51 -5.19
C ILE A 178 7.85 18.27 -5.68
N PHE A 179 7.67 17.31 -6.59
CA PHE A 179 6.35 16.96 -7.09
C PHE A 179 5.45 16.37 -6.00
N CYS A 180 5.98 15.41 -5.24
CA CYS A 180 5.20 14.67 -4.24
C CYS A 180 4.86 15.49 -3.00
N MET A 181 5.76 16.38 -2.54
CA MET A 181 5.50 17.25 -1.38
C MET A 181 4.31 18.21 -1.60
N LYS A 182 3.97 18.52 -2.86
CA LYS A 182 2.81 19.35 -3.24
C LYS A 182 1.51 18.55 -3.36
N LYS A 183 1.54 17.24 -3.14
CA LYS A 183 0.42 16.31 -3.36
C LYS A 183 0.11 15.53 -2.08
N ASN A 184 -1.02 14.85 -2.10
CA ASN A 184 -1.40 13.94 -1.03
C ASN A 184 -0.71 12.59 -1.23
N PHE A 185 0.42 12.39 -0.56
CA PHE A 185 1.16 11.13 -0.55
C PHE A 185 1.09 10.51 0.85
N GLY A 186 0.96 9.19 0.91
CA GLY A 186 0.98 8.47 2.18
C GLY A 186 2.37 8.46 2.80
N TYR A 187 3.41 8.21 2.00
CA TYR A 187 4.79 8.13 2.48
C TYR A 187 5.76 8.67 1.43
N ILE A 188 6.77 9.41 1.88
CA ILE A 188 7.86 9.92 1.03
C ILE A 188 9.18 9.57 1.71
N GLY A 189 9.99 8.74 1.06
CA GLY A 189 11.30 8.37 1.58
C GLY A 189 12.43 8.62 0.61
N SER A 190 13.62 8.89 1.12
CA SER A 190 14.77 9.16 0.27
C SER A 190 16.05 8.55 0.80
N LEU A 191 16.76 7.84 -0.08
CA LEU A 191 18.04 7.21 0.22
C LEU A 191 19.13 8.27 0.44
N GLY A 192 20.07 7.95 1.34
CA GLY A 192 21.24 8.77 1.60
C GLY A 192 21.57 8.88 3.08
N SER A 193 22.77 9.34 3.39
CA SER A 193 23.20 9.62 4.75
C SER A 193 22.52 10.88 5.32
N LYS A 194 22.58 11.09 6.63
CA LYS A 194 22.14 12.35 7.28
C LYS A 194 22.78 13.58 6.61
N LYS A 195 24.07 13.50 6.25
CA LYS A 195 24.77 14.58 5.55
C LYS A 195 24.16 14.84 4.17
N THR A 196 23.82 13.78 3.43
CA THR A 196 23.14 13.89 2.13
C THR A 196 21.76 14.51 2.27
N HIS A 197 21.02 14.12 3.31
CA HIS A 197 19.70 14.68 3.58
C HIS A 197 19.77 16.17 3.92
N ASN A 198 20.71 16.61 4.76
CA ASN A 198 20.87 18.03 5.07
C ASN A 198 21.10 18.88 3.80
N LYS A 199 21.99 18.44 2.92
CA LYS A 199 22.21 19.12 1.63
C LYS A 199 20.97 19.12 0.73
N ARG A 200 20.15 18.06 0.81
CA ARG A 200 18.85 17.99 0.12
C ARG A 200 17.88 19.02 0.71
N CYS A 201 17.78 19.13 2.01
CA CYS A 201 16.97 20.14 2.67
C CYS A 201 17.37 21.55 2.28
N GLU A 202 18.67 21.87 2.25
CA GLU A 202 19.18 23.18 1.79
C GLU A 202 18.66 23.51 0.38
N ARG A 203 18.79 22.59 -0.58
CA ARG A 203 18.30 22.80 -1.96
C ARG A 203 16.78 22.94 -2.05
N LEU A 204 16.04 22.21 -1.22
CA LEU A 204 14.58 22.29 -1.20
C LEU A 204 14.09 23.58 -0.54
N LEU A 205 14.77 24.09 0.50
CA LEU A 205 14.53 25.40 1.07
C LEU A 205 14.73 26.51 0.03
N GLU A 206 15.79 26.46 -0.78
CA GLU A 206 16.02 27.40 -1.89
C GLU A 206 14.90 27.35 -2.95
N LYS A 207 14.18 26.22 -3.05
CA LYS A 207 12.99 26.06 -3.92
C LYS A 207 11.68 26.50 -3.25
N GLY A 208 11.75 27.06 -2.03
CA GLY A 208 10.61 27.62 -1.33
C GLY A 208 9.77 26.65 -0.48
N PHE A 209 10.30 25.44 -0.21
CA PHE A 209 9.66 24.51 0.74
C PHE A 209 10.01 24.89 2.17
N GLY A 210 9.04 24.75 3.09
CA GLY A 210 9.25 25.00 4.51
C GLY A 210 9.63 23.74 5.31
N GLU A 211 9.94 23.92 6.58
CA GLU A 211 10.30 22.82 7.48
C GLU A 211 9.19 21.75 7.60
N ILE A 212 7.92 22.16 7.53
CA ILE A 212 6.78 21.25 7.61
C ILE A 212 6.75 20.29 6.40
N GLU A 213 7.01 20.81 5.20
CA GLU A 213 7.10 19.95 4.01
C GLU A 213 8.33 19.05 4.06
N LEU A 214 9.47 19.57 4.48
CA LEU A 214 10.71 18.81 4.59
C LEU A 214 10.62 17.69 5.62
N SER A 215 9.89 17.91 6.72
CA SER A 215 9.69 16.88 7.76
C SER A 215 8.87 15.66 7.28
N LYS A 216 8.19 15.77 6.13
CA LYS A 216 7.48 14.63 5.51
C LYS A 216 8.43 13.64 4.83
N ILE A 217 9.69 14.02 4.61
CA ILE A 217 10.67 13.19 3.93
C ILE A 217 11.38 12.31 4.96
N HIS A 218 11.12 11.01 4.92
CA HIS A 218 11.85 10.02 5.70
C HIS A 218 13.25 9.84 5.13
N ALA A 219 14.26 10.34 5.82
CA ALA A 219 15.68 10.23 5.41
C ALA A 219 16.62 10.30 6.62
N PRO A 220 17.57 9.41 6.73
CA PRO A 220 17.82 8.23 5.87
C PRO A 220 16.62 7.29 5.83
N ILE A 221 16.23 6.84 4.62
CA ILE A 221 15.10 5.93 4.44
C ILE A 221 15.40 4.55 5.04
N GLY A 222 14.37 3.94 5.63
CA GLY A 222 14.42 2.58 6.17
C GLY A 222 14.64 2.53 7.67
N LEU A 223 14.09 1.50 8.31
CA LEU A 223 14.32 1.24 9.73
C LEU A 223 15.79 0.97 10.01
N ASP A 224 16.30 1.44 11.15
CA ASP A 224 17.69 1.23 11.55
C ASP A 224 17.94 -0.22 12.03
N ILE A 225 18.02 -1.15 11.09
CA ILE A 225 18.35 -2.56 11.32
C ILE A 225 19.81 -2.88 11.07
N LYS A 226 20.66 -1.85 10.90
CA LYS A 226 22.08 -1.99 10.56
C LYS A 226 22.33 -2.68 9.20
N ALA A 227 21.40 -2.50 8.25
CA ALA A 227 21.45 -3.05 6.90
C ALA A 227 22.72 -2.64 6.16
N LYS A 228 23.35 -3.60 5.45
CA LYS A 228 24.59 -3.40 4.69
C LYS A 228 24.46 -3.77 3.21
N THR A 229 23.70 -4.83 2.91
CA THR A 229 23.51 -5.29 1.54
C THR A 229 22.30 -4.63 0.88
N PRO A 230 22.25 -4.56 -0.46
CA PRO A 230 21.07 -4.04 -1.16
C PRO A 230 19.75 -4.70 -0.75
N ALA A 231 19.75 -6.01 -0.48
CA ALA A 231 18.57 -6.75 -0.04
C ALA A 231 18.15 -6.35 1.38
N GLU A 232 19.10 -6.21 2.32
CA GLU A 232 18.81 -5.76 3.68
C GLU A 232 18.29 -4.32 3.70
N ILE A 233 18.88 -3.43 2.88
CA ILE A 233 18.42 -2.04 2.74
C ILE A 233 16.99 -2.02 2.17
N ALA A 234 16.70 -2.80 1.13
CA ALA A 234 15.35 -2.92 0.58
C ALA A 234 14.34 -3.44 1.62
N THR A 235 14.75 -4.41 2.45
CA THR A 235 13.93 -4.94 3.55
C THR A 235 13.64 -3.85 4.58
N SER A 236 14.63 -3.05 4.99
CA SER A 236 14.46 -1.95 5.95
C SER A 236 13.53 -0.87 5.41
N ILE A 237 13.63 -0.54 4.11
CA ILE A 237 12.77 0.42 3.43
C ILE A 237 11.31 -0.07 3.42
N LEU A 238 11.08 -1.30 2.98
CA LEU A 238 9.72 -1.85 2.92
C LEU A 238 9.10 -1.97 4.32
N ALA A 239 9.87 -2.39 5.31
CA ALA A 239 9.42 -2.47 6.70
C ALA A 239 9.00 -1.10 7.26
N GLU A 240 9.76 -0.04 6.96
CA GLU A 240 9.39 1.33 7.36
C GLU A 240 8.10 1.78 6.68
N ILE A 241 7.94 1.55 5.38
CA ILE A 241 6.73 1.91 4.63
C ILE A 241 5.50 1.20 5.22
N ILE A 242 5.61 -0.11 5.50
CA ILE A 242 4.53 -0.89 6.10
C ILE A 242 4.19 -0.36 7.50
N ASN A 243 5.20 -0.12 8.34
CA ASN A 243 5.03 0.43 9.68
C ASN A 243 4.32 1.79 9.65
N TYR A 244 4.78 2.71 8.77
CA TYR A 244 4.18 4.02 8.60
C TYR A 244 2.71 3.93 8.18
N ARG A 245 2.41 3.10 7.16
CA ARG A 245 1.05 2.89 6.65
C ARG A 245 0.11 2.35 7.73
N ARG A 246 0.55 1.37 8.52
CA ARG A 246 -0.28 0.75 9.57
C ARG A 246 -0.56 1.73 10.70
N ASN A 247 0.45 2.43 11.19
CA ASN A 247 0.30 3.41 12.27
C ASN A 247 -0.57 4.62 11.90
N ASN A 248 -0.64 4.99 10.62
CA ASN A 248 -1.50 6.10 10.17
C ASN A 248 -2.94 5.67 9.86
N ASN A 249 -3.19 4.39 9.66
CA ASN A 249 -4.55 3.85 9.51
C ASN A 249 -5.24 3.57 10.87
N GLU A 250 -4.49 3.60 11.98
CA GLU A 250 -5.01 3.41 13.34
C GLU A 250 -5.35 4.73 14.06
N LYS A 251 -5.09 5.88 13.43
CA LYS A 251 -5.43 7.24 13.93
C LYS A 251 -6.65 7.79 13.21
#